data_bb4fc10463b825e9f9d5d9aae80a0f8f
#
_entry.id   bb4fc10463b825e9f9d5d9aae80a0f8f
#
_cell.length_a   1.000
_cell.length_b   1.000
_cell.length_c   1.000
_cell.angle_alpha   90.00
_cell.angle_beta   90.00
_cell.angle_gamma   90.00
#
_symmetry.space_group_name_H-M   'P 1'
#
loop_
_entity.id
_entity.type
_entity.pdbx_description
1 polymer ?
#
loop_
_entity_poly.entity_id
_entity_poly.type
_entity_poly.pdbx_seq_one_letter_code
_entity_poly.pdbx_strand_id
1 'polypeptide(L)'
;MGKDETSEPLSKKKGDKIMRKKIAALLAMLMLGGVLTGCGGGNKVATGGEDPNVVPEDTYEINWYMQGMPQEDVASVEAAVNDYLKDKINATLKMHRLESNQYSKQLNTMIAAGEYFDIAWTTPGVLTYTANARNGAWLALDDYIDTYIPKTIEQLGEIADNARVDGKLYAIPTYKEMADSRGWTYRKDIAEKYNINMDNIKTFDELLPVLKMIKENEPNMQYPIDWGSDRTPEALMKYEEIAGTAVIFYDTDKYDGKVVNLVETPEYLEACKWANKLYNEGLVKKDIMTATDFEQRLKDGKTFCYVDFLKPGKAKETSAKFDFELDQSTVSDIWQDNGAGTGSMLAVSRTSKNPERVLRFLELLNTDATLSNLINYGIEGKHYTKIDDNTITIPDDTSYTLQGYQWMQGNVFLNYLTEGESPDKVEALKAFNAEAKKPIDYGFKFDNTAVEAEIAACQTVKSEYRKQVIMG
;
A
#
# COMPACT_ATOMS: atom_id res chain seq x y z
N MET A 1 61.80 -39.59 1.71
CA MET A 1 62.47 -38.95 2.84
C MET A 1 61.61 -37.85 3.30
N GLY A 2 60.98 -37.80 4.48
CA GLY A 2 60.99 -38.58 5.70
C GLY A 2 59.95 -38.05 6.60
N LYS A 3 59.32 -38.92 7.28
CA LYS A 3 58.32 -38.81 8.34
C LYS A 3 58.54 -37.67 9.33
N ASP A 4 57.46 -37.13 9.91
CA ASP A 4 57.24 -37.29 11.35
C ASP A 4 55.76 -37.09 11.72
N GLU A 5 55.21 -38.19 12.21
CA GLU A 5 53.96 -38.22 13.02
C GLU A 5 54.35 -37.89 14.46
N THR A 6 53.69 -36.92 15.08
CA THR A 6 53.67 -36.78 16.55
C THR A 6 52.26 -37.02 17.09
N SER A 7 52.11 -38.18 17.71
CA SER A 7 50.95 -38.64 18.46
C SER A 7 50.77 -37.83 19.75
N GLU A 8 49.61 -37.19 19.92
CA GLU A 8 49.17 -36.63 21.20
C GLU A 8 48.70 -37.73 22.17
N PRO A 9 48.97 -37.61 23.48
CA PRO A 9 48.68 -38.67 24.44
C PRO A 9 47.22 -38.78 24.82
N LEU A 10 46.76 -40.01 24.86
CA LEU A 10 45.40 -40.51 25.18
C LEU A 10 44.79 -40.05 26.52
N SER A 11 45.50 -39.31 27.38
CA SER A 11 45.04 -38.87 28.69
C SER A 11 44.15 -37.62 28.68
N LYS A 12 44.27 -36.76 27.67
CA LYS A 12 43.46 -35.54 27.54
C LYS A 12 42.01 -35.79 27.06
N LYS A 13 41.78 -36.86 26.29
CA LYS A 13 40.42 -37.18 25.78
C LYS A 13 39.44 -37.75 26.83
N LYS A 14 39.92 -38.27 27.99
CA LYS A 14 39.03 -38.76 29.05
C LYS A 14 38.55 -37.63 29.97
N GLY A 15 39.33 -36.59 30.19
CA GLY A 15 38.95 -35.44 31.03
C GLY A 15 37.83 -34.59 30.41
N ASP A 16 37.92 -34.33 29.11
CA ASP A 16 36.91 -33.52 28.37
C ASP A 16 35.55 -34.20 28.26
N LYS A 17 35.52 -35.52 28.15
CA LYS A 17 34.23 -36.28 28.09
C LYS A 17 33.49 -36.33 29.43
N ILE A 18 34.24 -36.30 30.54
CA ILE A 18 33.65 -36.27 31.91
C ILE A 18 33.17 -34.87 32.25
N MET A 19 33.88 -33.81 31.83
CA MET A 19 33.49 -32.42 32.04
C MET A 19 32.24 -32.05 31.22
N ARG A 20 32.13 -32.47 29.96
CA ARG A 20 30.95 -32.26 29.12
C ARG A 20 29.71 -33.01 29.64
N LYS A 21 29.87 -34.19 30.21
CA LYS A 21 28.75 -34.94 30.87
C LYS A 21 28.29 -34.26 32.16
N LYS A 22 29.19 -33.64 32.94
CA LYS A 22 28.82 -32.95 34.16
C LYS A 22 28.15 -31.60 33.88
N ILE A 23 28.54 -30.89 32.83
CA ILE A 23 27.90 -29.65 32.37
C ILE A 23 26.51 -29.93 31.78
N ALA A 24 26.33 -31.00 31.01
CA ALA A 24 25.03 -31.42 30.51
C ALA A 24 24.07 -31.87 31.62
N ALA A 25 24.58 -32.52 32.68
CA ALA A 25 23.79 -32.91 33.84
C ALA A 25 23.38 -31.72 34.71
N LEU A 26 24.22 -30.68 34.82
CA LEU A 26 23.88 -29.42 35.54
C LEU A 26 22.83 -28.59 34.79
N LEU A 27 22.91 -28.54 33.45
CA LEU A 27 21.88 -27.87 32.61
C LEU A 27 20.55 -28.61 32.62
N ALA A 28 20.55 -29.96 32.69
CA ALA A 28 19.31 -30.76 32.81
C ALA A 28 18.65 -30.61 34.19
N MET A 29 19.40 -30.39 35.26
CA MET A 29 18.83 -30.17 36.61
C MET A 29 18.28 -28.73 36.79
N LEU A 30 18.76 -27.76 36.05
CA LEU A 30 18.20 -26.40 36.00
C LEU A 30 16.88 -26.32 35.23
N MET A 31 16.61 -27.24 34.31
CA MET A 31 15.33 -27.32 33.59
C MET A 31 14.24 -28.13 34.34
N LEU A 32 14.60 -28.95 35.31
CA LEU A 32 13.64 -29.75 36.10
C LEU A 32 13.19 -29.01 37.39
N GLY A 33 13.86 -27.93 37.79
CA GLY A 33 13.49 -27.14 38.98
C GLY A 33 12.39 -26.09 38.72
N GLY A 34 11.96 -25.88 37.47
CA GLY A 34 11.00 -24.85 37.05
C GLY A 34 9.55 -25.32 36.88
N VAL A 35 9.23 -26.59 37.12
CA VAL A 35 7.90 -27.15 36.72
C VAL A 35 6.99 -27.48 37.89
N LEU A 36 7.33 -27.10 39.14
CA LEU A 36 6.53 -27.49 40.32
C LEU A 36 6.01 -26.30 41.17
N THR A 37 5.85 -25.10 40.57
CA THR A 37 5.04 -24.06 41.22
C THR A 37 4.21 -23.34 40.15
N GLY A 38 3.16 -23.98 39.68
CA GLY A 38 2.26 -23.42 38.70
C GLY A 38 0.97 -24.21 38.57
N CYS A 39 0.42 -24.65 39.67
CA CYS A 39 -0.99 -25.08 39.67
C CYS A 39 -1.83 -23.87 40.14
N GLY A 40 -2.73 -23.41 39.28
CA GLY A 40 -3.86 -22.57 39.68
C GLY A 40 -3.66 -21.09 39.45
N GLY A 41 -3.78 -20.68 38.23
CA GLY A 41 -3.98 -19.30 37.84
C GLY A 41 -4.10 -19.29 36.35
N GLY A 42 -5.28 -19.63 35.80
CA GLY A 42 -5.62 -19.13 34.47
C GLY A 42 -5.42 -17.62 34.58
N ASN A 43 -4.46 -17.07 33.81
CA ASN A 43 -4.52 -15.68 33.47
C ASN A 43 -5.85 -15.50 32.73
N LYS A 44 -6.91 -15.24 33.47
CA LYS A 44 -7.96 -14.37 32.99
C LYS A 44 -7.18 -13.12 32.61
N VAL A 45 -7.03 -12.84 31.33
CA VAL A 45 -6.90 -11.50 30.83
C VAL A 45 -7.92 -10.72 31.64
N ALA A 46 -7.46 -9.73 32.38
CA ALA A 46 -8.32 -8.92 33.20
C ALA A 46 -9.43 -8.43 32.27
N THR A 47 -10.64 -8.88 32.51
CA THR A 47 -11.85 -8.42 31.84
C THR A 47 -12.26 -7.07 32.46
N GLY A 48 -11.34 -6.13 32.44
CA GLY A 48 -11.47 -4.75 32.84
C GLY A 48 -10.73 -3.93 31.77
N GLY A 49 -11.14 -4.09 30.50
CA GLY A 49 -10.73 -3.18 29.43
C GLY A 49 -11.19 -1.77 29.74
N GLU A 50 -10.55 -0.76 29.16
CA GLU A 50 -10.98 0.62 29.27
C GLU A 50 -12.45 0.77 28.82
N ASP A 51 -13.27 1.49 29.60
CA ASP A 51 -14.62 1.85 29.12
C ASP A 51 -14.46 2.85 27.97
N PRO A 52 -14.94 2.53 26.75
CA PRO A 52 -14.79 3.39 25.58
C PRO A 52 -15.50 4.74 25.74
N ASN A 53 -16.44 4.86 26.67
CA ASN A 53 -17.24 6.08 26.91
C ASN A 53 -16.67 6.96 28.05
N VAL A 54 -15.63 6.50 28.72
CA VAL A 54 -14.99 7.23 29.83
C VAL A 54 -13.61 7.72 29.42
N VAL A 55 -13.30 8.98 29.72
CA VAL A 55 -11.93 9.50 29.56
C VAL A 55 -11.08 8.94 30.71
N PRO A 56 -10.03 8.17 30.42
CA PRO A 56 -9.19 7.58 31.44
C PRO A 56 -8.45 8.64 32.29
N GLU A 57 -8.14 8.31 33.53
CA GLU A 57 -7.41 9.24 34.43
C GLU A 57 -5.91 9.34 34.10
N ASP A 58 -5.30 8.22 33.67
CA ASP A 58 -3.91 8.15 33.29
C ASP A 58 -3.71 8.57 31.82
N THR A 59 -2.63 9.27 31.53
CA THR A 59 -2.23 9.65 30.18
C THR A 59 -1.40 8.54 29.57
N TYR A 60 -1.73 8.15 28.32
CA TYR A 60 -0.98 7.17 27.55
C TYR A 60 -0.32 7.79 26.31
N GLU A 61 1.00 7.59 26.13
CA GLU A 61 1.71 8.02 24.92
C GLU A 61 1.64 6.94 23.85
N ILE A 62 1.04 7.29 22.69
CA ILE A 62 0.90 6.45 21.52
C ILE A 62 2.10 6.69 20.61
N ASN A 63 2.90 5.65 20.36
CA ASN A 63 4.05 5.69 19.46
C ASN A 63 3.67 5.17 18.08
N TRP A 64 3.54 6.09 17.12
CA TRP A 64 3.13 5.80 15.74
C TRP A 64 4.30 5.96 14.79
N TYR A 65 4.70 4.85 14.14
CA TYR A 65 5.72 4.83 13.09
C TYR A 65 5.07 5.01 11.72
N MET A 66 5.48 6.05 11.01
CA MET A 66 4.92 6.50 9.73
C MET A 66 6.01 6.52 8.66
N GLN A 67 5.67 6.06 7.45
CA GLN A 67 6.54 6.27 6.30
C GLN A 67 6.37 7.69 5.75
N GLY A 68 7.46 8.36 5.41
CA GLY A 68 7.47 9.67 4.76
C GLY A 68 8.61 10.55 5.24
N MET A 69 8.83 11.66 4.53
CA MET A 69 9.88 12.61 4.90
C MET A 69 9.61 13.22 6.28
N PRO A 70 10.63 13.35 7.14
CA PRO A 70 10.52 14.14 8.35
C PRO A 70 10.02 15.55 8.04
N GLN A 71 9.23 16.13 8.95
CA GLN A 71 8.67 17.48 8.82
C GLN A 71 9.26 18.36 9.92
N GLU A 72 9.55 19.62 9.59
CA GLU A 72 10.24 20.53 10.53
C GLU A 72 9.38 20.82 11.76
N ASP A 73 8.06 20.97 11.58
CA ASP A 73 7.15 21.42 12.65
C ASP A 73 6.25 20.31 13.23
N VAL A 74 6.73 19.07 13.21
CA VAL A 74 6.03 17.93 13.84
C VAL A 74 5.67 18.22 15.28
N ALA A 75 6.59 18.83 16.05
CA ALA A 75 6.39 19.06 17.48
C ALA A 75 5.20 19.97 17.80
N SER A 76 4.96 21.01 16.99
CA SER A 76 3.79 21.89 17.16
C SER A 76 2.48 21.14 16.85
N VAL A 77 2.50 20.29 15.81
CA VAL A 77 1.33 19.48 15.46
C VAL A 77 1.06 18.41 16.51
N GLU A 78 2.09 17.71 17.01
CA GLU A 78 1.96 16.79 18.14
C GLU A 78 1.34 17.49 19.35
N ALA A 79 1.80 18.70 19.70
CA ALA A 79 1.24 19.46 20.81
C ALA A 79 -0.26 19.77 20.62
N ALA A 80 -0.65 20.22 19.42
CA ALA A 80 -2.07 20.50 19.11
C ALA A 80 -2.93 19.23 19.11
N VAL A 81 -2.42 18.11 18.57
CA VAL A 81 -3.06 16.79 18.63
C VAL A 81 -3.22 16.34 20.08
N ASN A 82 -2.20 16.51 20.92
CA ASN A 82 -2.21 16.11 22.32
C ASN A 82 -3.23 16.90 23.12
N ASP A 83 -3.33 18.22 22.90
CA ASP A 83 -4.37 19.04 23.51
C ASP A 83 -5.77 18.56 23.09
N TYR A 84 -5.96 18.21 21.83
CA TYR A 84 -7.22 17.69 21.30
C TYR A 84 -7.60 16.32 21.88
N LEU A 85 -6.64 15.41 22.03
CA LEU A 85 -6.86 14.05 22.53
C LEU A 85 -7.07 14.00 24.05
N LYS A 86 -6.59 14.99 24.80
CA LYS A 86 -6.64 15.02 26.25
C LYS A 86 -8.04 14.81 26.80
N ASP A 87 -9.01 15.56 26.28
CA ASP A 87 -10.41 15.55 26.77
C ASP A 87 -11.24 14.43 26.13
N LYS A 88 -10.70 13.71 25.16
CA LYS A 88 -11.39 12.61 24.46
C LYS A 88 -10.97 11.24 24.94
N ILE A 89 -9.67 11.01 25.04
CA ILE A 89 -9.10 9.69 25.37
C ILE A 89 -7.91 9.78 26.32
N ASN A 90 -7.56 10.96 26.80
CA ASN A 90 -6.36 11.23 27.61
C ASN A 90 -5.09 10.52 27.08
N ALA A 91 -4.79 10.74 25.79
CA ALA A 91 -3.59 10.23 25.14
C ALA A 91 -2.72 11.36 24.61
N THR A 92 -1.44 11.06 24.45
CA THR A 92 -0.51 11.87 23.66
C THR A 92 -0.02 11.05 22.47
N LEU A 93 0.25 11.71 21.36
CA LEU A 93 0.75 11.09 20.13
C LEU A 93 2.21 11.47 19.93
N LYS A 94 3.03 10.48 19.63
CA LYS A 94 4.39 10.63 19.16
C LYS A 94 4.53 10.07 17.74
N MET A 95 4.79 10.95 16.77
CA MET A 95 4.91 10.60 15.37
C MET A 95 6.39 10.36 14.99
N HIS A 96 6.73 9.11 14.66
CA HIS A 96 8.06 8.72 14.20
C HIS A 96 8.05 8.60 12.67
N ARG A 97 8.42 9.67 11.96
CA ARG A 97 8.47 9.67 10.49
C ARG A 97 9.81 9.18 9.98
N LEU A 98 9.78 8.18 9.13
CA LEU A 98 10.96 7.52 8.55
C LEU A 98 10.88 7.55 7.02
N GLU A 99 11.98 7.89 6.38
CA GLU A 99 12.09 7.80 4.93
C GLU A 99 11.81 6.37 4.42
N SER A 100 11.25 6.27 3.22
CA SER A 100 10.79 5.00 2.65
C SER A 100 11.86 3.89 2.65
N ASN A 101 13.10 4.24 2.39
CA ASN A 101 14.24 3.31 2.37
C ASN A 101 14.64 2.81 3.78
N GLN A 102 14.29 3.53 4.83
CA GLN A 102 14.62 3.22 6.23
C GLN A 102 13.46 2.54 6.95
N TYR A 103 12.21 2.89 6.60
CA TYR A 103 11.01 2.47 7.28
C TYR A 103 10.94 0.94 7.47
N SER A 104 10.91 0.17 6.37
CA SER A 104 10.82 -1.29 6.45
C SER A 104 12.00 -1.92 7.16
N LYS A 105 13.21 -1.40 6.96
CA LYS A 105 14.41 -1.93 7.60
C LYS A 105 14.37 -1.76 9.12
N GLN A 106 14.02 -0.57 9.59
CA GLN A 106 13.96 -0.27 11.02
C GLN A 106 12.84 -1.05 11.69
N LEU A 107 11.61 -1.03 11.14
CA LEU A 107 10.48 -1.71 11.73
C LEU A 107 10.65 -3.23 11.74
N ASN A 108 11.20 -3.84 10.69
CA ASN A 108 11.52 -5.28 10.69
C ASN A 108 12.54 -5.63 11.80
N THR A 109 13.51 -4.76 12.06
CA THR A 109 14.47 -4.95 13.17
C THR A 109 13.76 -4.88 14.52
N MET A 110 12.90 -3.87 14.74
CA MET A 110 12.13 -3.70 15.97
C MET A 110 11.17 -4.89 16.20
N ILE A 111 10.46 -5.34 15.17
CA ILE A 111 9.57 -6.51 15.23
C ILE A 111 10.36 -7.77 15.62
N ALA A 112 11.49 -8.01 14.97
CA ALA A 112 12.34 -9.18 15.25
C ALA A 112 12.93 -9.16 16.68
N ALA A 113 13.23 -7.95 17.20
CA ALA A 113 13.74 -7.76 18.56
C ALA A 113 12.63 -7.75 19.63
N GLY A 114 11.35 -7.71 19.24
CA GLY A 114 10.21 -7.54 20.16
C GLY A 114 10.21 -6.16 20.83
N GLU A 115 10.75 -5.13 20.16
CA GLU A 115 10.77 -3.77 20.66
C GLU A 115 9.36 -3.16 20.67
N TYR A 116 9.15 -2.24 21.61
CA TYR A 116 7.87 -1.58 21.81
C TYR A 116 7.59 -0.52 20.75
N PHE A 117 6.41 -0.58 20.17
CA PHE A 117 5.72 0.49 19.45
C PHE A 117 4.22 0.19 19.43
N ASP A 118 3.38 1.17 19.05
CA ASP A 118 1.93 0.98 19.04
C ASP A 118 1.37 0.78 17.64
N ILE A 119 1.69 1.67 16.72
CA ILE A 119 1.09 1.69 15.39
C ILE A 119 2.19 1.69 14.32
N ALA A 120 1.98 0.89 13.28
CA ALA A 120 2.78 0.93 12.06
C ALA A 120 1.91 0.78 10.81
N TRP A 121 2.31 1.46 9.74
CA TRP A 121 1.73 1.28 8.41
C TRP A 121 2.25 0.00 7.76
N THR A 122 1.35 -0.78 7.15
CA THR A 122 1.68 -2.05 6.51
C THR A 122 0.89 -2.26 5.21
N THR A 123 1.46 -3.03 4.30
CA THR A 123 0.87 -3.46 3.04
C THR A 123 1.36 -4.86 2.68
N PRO A 124 0.91 -5.50 1.60
CA PRO A 124 1.52 -6.74 1.11
C PRO A 124 3.01 -6.62 0.80
N GLY A 125 3.48 -5.45 0.33
CA GLY A 125 4.88 -5.21 -0.05
C GLY A 125 5.73 -4.51 1.03
N VAL A 126 5.10 -3.85 2.00
CA VAL A 126 5.80 -3.11 3.07
C VAL A 126 5.42 -3.70 4.42
N LEU A 127 6.41 -4.13 5.21
CA LEU A 127 6.22 -4.91 6.43
C LEU A 127 5.33 -6.14 6.24
N THR A 128 5.26 -6.66 5.06
CA THR A 128 4.54 -7.85 4.58
C THR A 128 3.40 -8.28 5.50
N TYR A 129 2.24 -7.62 5.36
CA TYR A 129 1.09 -7.72 6.28
C TYR A 129 0.77 -9.16 6.70
N THR A 130 0.53 -10.03 5.70
CA THR A 130 0.12 -11.43 5.94
C THR A 130 1.17 -12.23 6.72
N ALA A 131 2.46 -12.09 6.35
CA ALA A 131 3.54 -12.80 7.02
C ALA A 131 3.69 -12.32 8.47
N ASN A 132 3.66 -11.01 8.72
CA ASN A 132 3.77 -10.46 10.07
C ASN A 132 2.54 -10.77 10.94
N ALA A 133 1.34 -10.86 10.36
CA ALA A 133 0.14 -11.33 11.05
C ALA A 133 0.32 -12.78 11.52
N ARG A 134 0.71 -13.70 10.63
CA ARG A 134 0.97 -15.11 10.95
C ARG A 134 2.10 -15.31 11.95
N ASN A 135 3.15 -14.48 11.87
CA ASN A 135 4.29 -14.52 12.79
C ASN A 135 3.98 -13.85 14.16
N GLY A 136 2.77 -13.30 14.32
CA GLY A 136 2.31 -12.71 15.58
C GLY A 136 2.98 -11.37 15.91
N ALA A 137 3.42 -10.60 14.92
CA ALA A 137 3.90 -9.24 15.09
C ALA A 137 2.75 -8.25 15.34
N TRP A 138 1.61 -8.51 14.71
CA TRP A 138 0.41 -7.68 14.83
C TRP A 138 -0.57 -8.26 15.85
N LEU A 139 -1.29 -7.38 16.55
CA LEU A 139 -2.38 -7.74 17.43
C LEU A 139 -3.61 -8.16 16.61
N ALA A 140 -4.23 -9.29 16.96
CA ALA A 140 -5.54 -9.65 16.42
C ALA A 140 -6.61 -8.73 17.02
N LEU A 141 -7.43 -8.11 16.17
CA LEU A 141 -8.34 -7.04 16.59
C LEU A 141 -9.76 -7.53 16.92
N ASP A 142 -10.09 -8.79 16.61
CA ASP A 142 -11.46 -9.32 16.68
C ASP A 142 -12.12 -9.16 18.06
N ASP A 143 -11.36 -9.29 19.12
CA ASP A 143 -11.87 -9.12 20.50
C ASP A 143 -12.10 -7.65 20.89
N TYR A 144 -11.69 -6.70 20.05
CA TYR A 144 -11.70 -5.25 20.32
C TYR A 144 -12.64 -4.45 19.42
N ILE A 145 -12.90 -4.94 18.19
CA ILE A 145 -13.53 -4.15 17.12
C ILE A 145 -14.89 -3.61 17.53
N ASP A 146 -15.76 -4.44 18.12
CA ASP A 146 -17.12 -4.06 18.49
C ASP A 146 -17.16 -3.02 19.61
N THR A 147 -16.11 -2.97 20.44
CA THR A 147 -16.05 -2.07 21.59
C THR A 147 -15.33 -0.76 21.27
N TYR A 148 -14.21 -0.83 20.54
CA TYR A 148 -13.30 0.32 20.43
C TYR A 148 -13.27 0.97 19.06
N ILE A 149 -13.65 0.23 17.97
CA ILE A 149 -13.65 0.74 16.59
C ILE A 149 -14.92 0.43 15.80
N PRO A 150 -16.14 0.45 16.43
CA PRO A 150 -17.37 0.00 15.76
C PRO A 150 -17.71 0.82 14.52
N LYS A 151 -17.56 2.14 14.55
CA LYS A 151 -17.88 3.01 13.41
C LYS A 151 -16.89 2.86 12.27
N THR A 152 -15.60 2.65 12.60
CA THR A 152 -14.57 2.36 11.61
C THR A 152 -14.88 1.07 10.87
N ILE A 153 -15.26 0.00 11.58
CA ILE A 153 -15.64 -1.28 10.96
C ILE A 153 -16.93 -1.15 10.15
N GLU A 154 -17.94 -0.44 10.66
CA GLU A 154 -19.18 -0.15 9.92
C GLU A 154 -18.88 0.57 8.59
N GLN A 155 -18.02 1.58 8.59
CA GLN A 155 -17.62 2.31 7.39
C GLN A 155 -16.87 1.44 6.38
N LEU A 156 -15.99 0.58 6.85
CA LEU A 156 -15.19 -0.30 6.00
C LEU A 156 -16.02 -1.46 5.43
N GLY A 157 -16.99 -1.99 6.18
CA GLY A 157 -17.81 -3.11 5.73
C GLY A 157 -16.97 -4.29 5.23
N GLU A 158 -17.28 -4.79 4.03
CA GLU A 158 -16.57 -5.94 3.41
C GLU A 158 -15.08 -5.68 3.14
N ILE A 159 -14.63 -4.42 3.14
CA ILE A 159 -13.21 -4.08 3.00
C ILE A 159 -12.42 -4.61 4.21
N ALA A 160 -12.99 -4.50 5.42
CA ALA A 160 -12.41 -5.07 6.61
C ALA A 160 -12.33 -6.61 6.54
N ASP A 161 -13.34 -7.26 5.96
CA ASP A 161 -13.34 -8.70 5.77
C ASP A 161 -12.29 -9.14 4.74
N ASN A 162 -12.10 -8.36 3.67
CA ASN A 162 -11.03 -8.60 2.70
C ASN A 162 -9.63 -8.48 3.33
N ALA A 163 -9.46 -7.69 4.38
CA ALA A 163 -8.17 -7.55 5.08
C ALA A 163 -7.85 -8.71 6.05
N ARG A 164 -8.78 -9.65 6.28
CA ARG A 164 -8.57 -10.76 7.23
C ARG A 164 -7.48 -11.73 6.74
N VAL A 165 -6.69 -12.20 7.69
CA VAL A 165 -5.69 -13.26 7.51
C VAL A 165 -6.09 -14.43 8.41
N ASP A 166 -6.27 -15.60 7.82
CA ASP A 166 -6.71 -16.80 8.54
C ASP A 166 -7.96 -16.56 9.42
N GLY A 167 -8.90 -15.75 8.89
CA GLY A 167 -10.18 -15.39 9.53
C GLY A 167 -10.12 -14.27 10.56
N LYS A 168 -8.95 -13.68 10.84
CA LYS A 168 -8.78 -12.61 11.83
C LYS A 168 -8.30 -11.31 11.19
N LEU A 169 -8.75 -10.18 11.73
CA LEU A 169 -8.30 -8.84 11.37
C LEU A 169 -7.08 -8.45 12.20
N TYR A 170 -5.99 -7.99 11.57
CA TYR A 170 -4.75 -7.60 12.24
C TYR A 170 -4.32 -6.15 11.96
N ALA A 171 -5.03 -5.47 11.06
CA ALA A 171 -4.80 -4.07 10.75
C ALA A 171 -6.09 -3.43 10.24
N ILE A 172 -6.19 -2.12 10.37
CA ILE A 172 -7.34 -1.33 9.91
C ILE A 172 -7.00 -0.79 8.53
N PRO A 173 -7.74 -1.15 7.47
CA PRO A 173 -7.61 -0.57 6.14
C PRO A 173 -7.79 0.95 6.17
N THR A 174 -6.99 1.68 5.41
CA THR A 174 -7.25 3.09 5.14
C THR A 174 -8.53 3.22 4.30
N TYR A 175 -9.53 3.96 4.77
CA TYR A 175 -10.76 4.18 4.03
C TYR A 175 -10.57 5.28 2.98
N LYS A 176 -10.51 4.87 1.71
CA LYS A 176 -10.19 5.72 0.56
C LYS A 176 -10.88 5.19 -0.70
N GLU A 177 -10.47 5.65 -1.90
CA GLU A 177 -10.81 4.94 -3.12
C GLU A 177 -10.26 3.52 -3.06
N MET A 178 -11.14 2.54 -3.27
CA MET A 178 -10.85 1.11 -3.16
C MET A 178 -10.99 0.38 -4.50
N ALA A 179 -11.37 1.13 -5.54
CA ALA A 179 -11.55 0.64 -6.89
C ALA A 179 -10.61 1.34 -7.86
N ASP A 180 -10.37 0.71 -8.98
CA ASP A 180 -9.74 1.33 -10.14
C ASP A 180 -10.44 0.93 -11.43
N SER A 181 -10.22 1.72 -12.46
CA SER A 181 -10.49 1.36 -13.86
C SER A 181 -9.21 1.56 -14.68
N ARG A 182 -9.22 1.08 -15.92
CA ARG A 182 -8.11 1.25 -16.87
C ARG A 182 -8.56 2.14 -18.00
N GLY A 183 -7.65 2.95 -18.51
CA GLY A 183 -7.96 3.79 -19.65
C GLY A 183 -6.81 4.69 -20.06
N TRP A 184 -7.19 5.80 -20.68
CA TRP A 184 -6.27 6.77 -21.24
C TRP A 184 -6.21 8.01 -20.34
N THR A 185 -5.02 8.44 -19.99
CA THR A 185 -4.74 9.82 -19.56
C THR A 185 -4.09 10.53 -20.74
N TYR A 186 -4.58 11.72 -21.11
CA TYR A 186 -4.19 12.39 -22.33
C TYR A 186 -4.14 13.92 -22.18
N ARG A 187 -3.44 14.59 -23.08
CA ARG A 187 -3.37 16.05 -23.22
C ARG A 187 -4.71 16.60 -23.69
N LYS A 188 -5.41 17.31 -22.81
CA LYS A 188 -6.72 17.91 -23.08
C LYS A 188 -6.67 18.90 -24.21
N ASP A 189 -5.71 19.84 -24.17
CA ASP A 189 -5.53 20.89 -25.18
C ASP A 189 -5.31 20.33 -26.58
N ILE A 190 -4.59 19.22 -26.70
CA ILE A 190 -4.34 18.56 -27.99
C ILE A 190 -5.62 17.82 -28.48
N ALA A 191 -6.33 17.15 -27.56
CA ALA A 191 -7.59 16.51 -27.92
C ALA A 191 -8.62 17.54 -28.42
N GLU A 192 -8.75 18.68 -27.76
CA GLU A 192 -9.62 19.79 -28.17
C GLU A 192 -9.19 20.40 -29.51
N LYS A 193 -7.88 20.64 -29.70
CA LYS A 193 -7.34 21.20 -30.95
C LYS A 193 -7.72 20.39 -32.20
N TYR A 194 -7.73 19.06 -32.08
CA TYR A 194 -8.03 18.14 -33.18
C TYR A 194 -9.44 17.54 -33.12
N ASN A 195 -10.31 18.03 -32.22
CA ASN A 195 -11.67 17.50 -32.01
C ASN A 195 -11.70 15.99 -31.78
N ILE A 196 -10.74 15.47 -30.98
CA ILE A 196 -10.65 14.06 -30.65
C ILE A 196 -11.56 13.79 -29.45
N ASN A 197 -12.56 12.91 -29.63
CA ASN A 197 -13.36 12.41 -28.50
C ASN A 197 -12.75 11.10 -28.00
N MET A 198 -11.95 11.20 -26.94
CA MET A 198 -11.26 10.05 -26.34
C MET A 198 -12.22 9.06 -25.68
N ASP A 199 -13.45 9.46 -25.34
CA ASP A 199 -14.46 8.54 -24.79
C ASP A 199 -14.96 7.52 -25.82
N ASN A 200 -14.77 7.79 -27.08
CA ASN A 200 -15.08 6.84 -28.16
C ASN A 200 -13.92 5.88 -28.47
N ILE A 201 -12.76 6.05 -27.81
CA ILE A 201 -11.56 5.26 -28.07
C ILE A 201 -11.39 4.23 -26.97
N LYS A 202 -11.79 2.98 -27.23
CA LYS A 202 -11.76 1.87 -26.28
C LYS A 202 -10.69 0.81 -26.59
N THR A 203 -10.09 0.89 -27.78
CA THR A 203 -9.12 -0.09 -28.27
C THR A 203 -7.88 0.59 -28.85
N PHE A 204 -6.79 -0.13 -28.97
CA PHE A 204 -5.60 0.35 -29.67
C PHE A 204 -5.84 0.50 -31.20
N ASP A 205 -6.77 -0.26 -31.79
CA ASP A 205 -7.15 -0.07 -33.19
C ASP A 205 -7.79 1.30 -33.43
N GLU A 206 -8.63 1.75 -32.52
CA GLU A 206 -9.24 3.09 -32.57
C GLU A 206 -8.25 4.20 -32.22
N LEU A 207 -7.29 3.93 -31.31
CA LEU A 207 -6.27 4.89 -30.91
C LEU A 207 -5.19 5.11 -31.97
N LEU A 208 -4.82 4.08 -32.74
CA LEU A 208 -3.70 4.12 -33.67
C LEU A 208 -3.80 5.24 -34.72
N PRO A 209 -4.95 5.49 -35.39
CA PRO A 209 -5.10 6.61 -36.32
C PRO A 209 -4.85 7.96 -35.66
N VAL A 210 -5.30 8.13 -34.41
CA VAL A 210 -5.09 9.35 -33.62
C VAL A 210 -3.61 9.56 -33.37
N LEU A 211 -2.90 8.53 -32.90
CA LEU A 211 -1.45 8.63 -32.63
C LEU A 211 -0.66 9.00 -33.88
N LYS A 212 -1.01 8.44 -35.04
CA LYS A 212 -0.38 8.79 -36.31
C LYS A 212 -0.61 10.25 -36.70
N MET A 213 -1.85 10.70 -36.59
CA MET A 213 -2.22 12.08 -36.87
C MET A 213 -1.50 13.06 -35.94
N ILE A 214 -1.41 12.77 -34.62
CA ILE A 214 -0.66 13.60 -33.68
C ILE A 214 0.81 13.64 -34.04
N LYS A 215 1.45 12.50 -34.34
CA LYS A 215 2.85 12.45 -34.74
C LYS A 215 3.15 13.29 -35.98
N GLU A 216 2.23 13.30 -36.95
CA GLU A 216 2.37 14.06 -38.20
C GLU A 216 2.20 15.56 -37.99
N ASN A 217 1.33 15.98 -37.07
CA ASN A 217 0.93 17.37 -36.92
C ASN A 217 1.53 18.09 -35.72
N GLU A 218 2.09 17.35 -34.74
CA GLU A 218 2.73 17.87 -33.53
C GLU A 218 4.23 17.55 -33.53
N PRO A 219 5.10 18.45 -34.01
CA PRO A 219 6.54 18.20 -34.14
C PRO A 219 7.24 17.86 -32.82
N ASN A 220 6.71 18.34 -31.69
CA ASN A 220 7.24 18.06 -30.36
C ASN A 220 6.79 16.71 -29.80
N MET A 221 5.75 16.09 -30.38
CA MET A 221 5.19 14.81 -29.94
C MET A 221 5.59 13.67 -30.88
N GLN A 222 6.89 13.51 -31.08
CA GLN A 222 7.45 12.44 -31.94
C GLN A 222 7.06 11.03 -31.47
N TYR A 223 6.80 10.89 -30.19
CA TYR A 223 6.36 9.66 -29.55
C TYR A 223 5.04 9.93 -28.81
N PRO A 224 3.90 9.94 -29.54
CA PRO A 224 2.64 10.41 -29.00
C PRO A 224 2.05 9.54 -27.90
N ILE A 225 2.47 8.27 -27.78
CA ILE A 225 2.10 7.41 -26.65
C ILE A 225 3.35 7.02 -25.84
N ASP A 226 3.20 6.97 -24.52
CA ASP A 226 4.24 6.55 -23.58
C ASP A 226 3.67 5.54 -22.59
N TRP A 227 4.51 4.74 -21.90
CA TRP A 227 4.04 3.80 -20.88
C TRP A 227 5.01 3.57 -19.71
N GLY A 228 6.13 4.23 -19.65
CA GLY A 228 7.10 3.93 -18.59
C GLY A 228 7.48 2.43 -18.55
N SER A 229 7.74 1.90 -17.37
CA SER A 229 8.14 0.49 -17.19
C SER A 229 6.96 -0.48 -17.00
N ASP A 230 5.79 0.01 -16.59
CA ASP A 230 4.68 -0.78 -16.05
C ASP A 230 3.31 -0.47 -16.69
N ARG A 231 3.24 0.49 -17.62
CA ARG A 231 2.01 0.92 -18.30
C ARG A 231 1.97 0.52 -19.76
N THR A 232 2.56 -0.64 -20.07
CA THR A 232 2.52 -1.24 -21.40
C THR A 232 1.07 -1.60 -21.80
N PRO A 233 0.78 -1.95 -23.08
CA PRO A 233 -0.56 -2.33 -23.49
C PRO A 233 -1.24 -3.39 -22.62
N GLU A 234 -0.47 -4.28 -21.97
CA GLU A 234 -1.01 -5.27 -21.02
C GLU A 234 -1.66 -4.64 -19.80
N ALA A 235 -1.32 -3.39 -19.44
CA ALA A 235 -1.89 -2.69 -18.30
C ALA A 235 -3.39 -2.36 -18.46
N LEU A 236 -3.96 -2.47 -19.66
CA LEU A 236 -5.40 -2.40 -19.86
C LEU A 236 -6.14 -3.68 -19.43
N MET A 237 -5.43 -4.80 -19.29
CA MET A 237 -6.04 -6.05 -18.82
C MET A 237 -6.32 -5.97 -17.31
N LYS A 238 -7.41 -6.62 -16.88
CA LYS A 238 -7.81 -6.72 -15.47
C LYS A 238 -7.74 -8.17 -15.02
N TYR A 239 -6.81 -8.46 -14.14
CA TYR A 239 -6.59 -9.76 -13.54
C TYR A 239 -5.99 -9.63 -12.16
N GLU A 240 -6.20 -10.63 -11.31
CA GLU A 240 -5.46 -10.84 -10.06
C GLU A 240 -4.23 -11.69 -10.34
N GLU A 241 -3.05 -11.22 -9.93
CA GLU A 241 -1.83 -12.04 -9.92
C GLU A 241 -1.81 -12.92 -8.68
N ILE A 242 -1.98 -14.22 -8.85
CA ILE A 242 -1.95 -15.19 -7.75
C ILE A 242 -0.51 -15.51 -7.37
N ALA A 243 0.33 -15.82 -8.38
CA ALA A 243 1.74 -16.12 -8.17
C ALA A 243 2.54 -16.02 -9.49
N GLY A 244 3.42 -15.05 -9.61
CA GLY A 244 4.32 -14.92 -10.76
C GLY A 244 3.61 -14.64 -12.09
N THR A 245 3.32 -15.67 -12.89
CA THR A 245 2.54 -15.57 -14.14
C THR A 245 1.17 -16.22 -14.02
N ALA A 246 0.86 -16.85 -12.87
CA ALA A 246 -0.44 -17.42 -12.60
C ALA A 246 -1.44 -16.31 -12.23
N VAL A 247 -2.49 -16.14 -13.02
CA VAL A 247 -3.49 -15.07 -12.86
C VAL A 247 -4.91 -15.63 -12.93
N ILE A 248 -5.85 -14.87 -12.35
CA ILE A 248 -7.30 -15.02 -12.54
C ILE A 248 -7.79 -13.75 -13.22
N PHE A 249 -8.40 -13.88 -14.42
CA PHE A 249 -9.01 -12.73 -15.07
C PHE A 249 -10.29 -12.32 -14.35
N TYR A 250 -10.52 -11.02 -14.20
CA TYR A 250 -11.72 -10.47 -13.57
C TYR A 250 -12.97 -10.71 -14.41
N ASP A 251 -12.84 -10.62 -15.74
CA ASP A 251 -13.89 -11.05 -16.63
C ASP A 251 -13.90 -12.60 -16.71
N THR A 252 -14.95 -13.20 -16.17
CA THR A 252 -15.08 -14.65 -16.05
C THR A 252 -15.67 -15.32 -17.29
N ASP A 253 -16.18 -14.57 -18.25
CA ASP A 253 -16.86 -15.11 -19.42
C ASP A 253 -15.98 -16.08 -20.22
N LYS A 254 -14.68 -15.85 -20.22
CA LYS A 254 -13.72 -16.62 -21.01
C LYS A 254 -13.01 -17.74 -20.23
N TYR A 255 -12.60 -17.46 -19.02
CA TYR A 255 -11.79 -18.40 -18.21
C TYR A 255 -12.52 -18.99 -17.01
N ASP A 256 -13.77 -18.60 -16.78
CA ASP A 256 -14.63 -19.15 -15.73
C ASP A 256 -13.94 -19.15 -14.34
N GLY A 257 -13.21 -18.06 -14.02
CA GLY A 257 -12.47 -17.94 -12.76
C GLY A 257 -11.28 -18.91 -12.60
N LYS A 258 -10.84 -19.57 -13.66
CA LYS A 258 -9.69 -20.49 -13.59
C LYS A 258 -8.38 -19.72 -13.51
N VAL A 259 -7.44 -20.28 -12.75
CA VAL A 259 -6.04 -19.84 -12.76
C VAL A 259 -5.42 -20.23 -14.10
N VAL A 260 -4.87 -19.26 -14.79
CA VAL A 260 -4.19 -19.44 -16.09
C VAL A 260 -2.78 -18.87 -16.05
N ASN A 261 -1.92 -19.34 -16.95
CA ASN A 261 -0.60 -18.72 -17.15
C ASN A 261 -0.77 -17.50 -18.08
N LEU A 262 -0.60 -16.31 -17.54
CA LEU A 262 -0.79 -15.04 -18.25
C LEU A 262 -0.09 -15.01 -19.61
N VAL A 263 1.18 -15.43 -19.65
CA VAL A 263 2.02 -15.35 -20.86
C VAL A 263 1.60 -16.32 -21.98
N GLU A 264 0.74 -17.30 -21.67
CA GLU A 264 0.16 -18.24 -22.66
C GLU A 264 -1.23 -17.81 -23.16
N THR A 265 -1.76 -16.69 -22.63
CA THR A 265 -3.10 -16.22 -22.99
C THR A 265 -3.10 -15.45 -24.32
N PRO A 266 -4.18 -15.55 -25.11
CA PRO A 266 -4.35 -14.74 -26.31
C PRO A 266 -4.33 -13.24 -26.03
N GLU A 267 -4.85 -12.80 -24.86
CA GLU A 267 -4.88 -11.40 -24.42
C GLU A 267 -3.47 -10.85 -24.24
N TYR A 268 -2.59 -11.60 -23.59
CA TYR A 268 -1.20 -11.20 -23.42
C TYR A 268 -0.46 -11.13 -24.77
N LEU A 269 -0.67 -12.12 -25.62
CA LEU A 269 -0.11 -12.10 -26.98
C LEU A 269 -0.60 -10.89 -27.78
N GLU A 270 -1.86 -10.52 -27.65
CA GLU A 270 -2.41 -9.35 -28.34
C GLU A 270 -1.81 -8.04 -27.80
N ALA A 271 -1.65 -7.92 -26.47
CA ALA A 271 -0.96 -6.78 -25.86
C ALA A 271 0.49 -6.66 -26.34
N CYS A 272 1.21 -7.78 -26.46
CA CYS A 272 2.58 -7.81 -27.02
C CYS A 272 2.61 -7.37 -28.49
N LYS A 273 1.66 -7.85 -29.31
CA LYS A 273 1.55 -7.42 -30.73
C LYS A 273 1.31 -5.92 -30.84
N TRP A 274 0.47 -5.35 -29.98
CA TRP A 274 0.23 -3.90 -29.93
C TRP A 274 1.48 -3.14 -29.52
N ALA A 275 2.19 -3.57 -28.48
CA ALA A 275 3.43 -2.95 -28.07
C ALA A 275 4.47 -2.95 -29.21
N ASN A 276 4.65 -4.10 -29.84
CA ASN A 276 5.53 -4.27 -30.99
C ASN A 276 5.13 -3.39 -32.18
N LYS A 277 3.83 -3.33 -32.53
CA LYS A 277 3.30 -2.49 -33.60
C LYS A 277 3.57 -1.01 -33.34
N LEU A 278 3.23 -0.51 -32.15
CA LEU A 278 3.48 0.89 -31.75
C LEU A 278 4.98 1.23 -31.79
N TYR A 279 5.83 0.29 -31.38
CA TYR A 279 7.28 0.43 -31.44
C TYR A 279 7.80 0.49 -32.88
N ASN A 280 7.41 -0.44 -33.73
CA ASN A 280 7.87 -0.52 -35.13
C ASN A 280 7.37 0.65 -35.98
N GLU A 281 6.19 1.20 -35.67
CA GLU A 281 5.67 2.41 -36.32
C GLU A 281 6.30 3.70 -35.72
N GLY A 282 7.19 3.55 -34.71
CA GLY A 282 7.90 4.66 -34.09
C GLY A 282 6.98 5.61 -33.34
N LEU A 283 5.88 5.11 -32.77
CA LEU A 283 4.93 5.87 -31.98
C LEU A 283 5.32 5.92 -30.50
N VAL A 284 6.27 5.09 -30.09
CA VAL A 284 6.90 5.09 -28.77
C VAL A 284 8.41 5.27 -28.88
N LYS A 285 9.03 5.75 -27.81
CA LYS A 285 10.48 5.93 -27.74
C LYS A 285 11.20 4.58 -27.86
N LYS A 286 12.33 4.52 -28.59
CA LYS A 286 13.05 3.27 -28.84
C LYS A 286 13.60 2.59 -27.59
N ASP A 287 13.98 3.36 -26.59
CA ASP A 287 14.48 2.88 -25.30
C ASP A 287 13.40 2.80 -24.21
N ILE A 288 12.11 2.82 -24.59
CA ILE A 288 10.96 2.94 -23.70
C ILE A 288 10.98 1.93 -22.53
N MET A 289 11.41 0.69 -22.78
CA MET A 289 11.44 -0.37 -21.77
C MET A 289 12.59 -0.23 -20.74
N THR A 290 13.52 0.67 -20.98
CA THR A 290 14.66 0.95 -20.08
C THR A 290 14.68 2.40 -19.61
N ALA A 291 13.83 3.25 -20.19
CA ALA A 291 13.73 4.65 -19.84
C ALA A 291 13.16 4.83 -18.43
N THR A 292 13.78 5.70 -17.64
CA THR A 292 13.37 6.04 -16.27
C THR A 292 12.85 7.47 -16.15
N ASP A 293 12.79 8.18 -17.26
CA ASP A 293 12.47 9.61 -17.35
C ASP A 293 10.99 9.88 -17.77
N PHE A 294 10.07 8.95 -17.47
CA PHE A 294 8.65 9.04 -17.87
C PHE A 294 8.01 10.37 -17.40
N GLU A 295 8.15 10.69 -16.12
CA GLU A 295 7.57 11.92 -15.55
C GLU A 295 8.17 13.18 -16.19
N GLN A 296 9.46 13.16 -16.52
CA GLN A 296 10.11 14.27 -17.21
C GLN A 296 9.61 14.43 -18.66
N ARG A 297 9.39 13.31 -19.38
CA ARG A 297 8.83 13.36 -20.73
C ARG A 297 7.40 13.92 -20.76
N LEU A 298 6.60 13.58 -19.74
CA LEU A 298 5.29 14.20 -19.54
C LEU A 298 5.43 15.72 -19.32
N LYS A 299 6.29 16.16 -18.40
CA LYS A 299 6.57 17.59 -18.14
C LYS A 299 7.02 18.33 -19.39
N ASP A 300 7.85 17.73 -20.21
CA ASP A 300 8.33 18.30 -21.47
C ASP A 300 7.23 18.40 -22.55
N GLY A 301 6.01 17.92 -22.28
CA GLY A 301 4.90 17.95 -23.23
C GLY A 301 5.10 17.08 -24.47
N LYS A 302 5.97 16.06 -24.40
CA LYS A 302 6.36 15.21 -25.54
C LYS A 302 5.43 14.02 -25.80
N THR A 303 4.46 13.81 -24.93
CA THR A 303 3.53 12.68 -24.94
C THR A 303 2.10 13.20 -25.05
N PHE A 304 1.32 12.63 -25.96
CA PHE A 304 -0.11 12.91 -26.06
C PHE A 304 -0.91 12.12 -25.03
N CYS A 305 -0.68 10.81 -24.95
CA CYS A 305 -1.44 9.94 -24.03
C CYS A 305 -0.60 8.78 -23.47
N TYR A 306 -1.14 8.14 -22.45
CA TYR A 306 -0.61 6.91 -21.87
C TYR A 306 -1.73 6.09 -21.21
N VAL A 307 -1.48 4.77 -21.06
CA VAL A 307 -2.35 3.89 -20.27
C VAL A 307 -2.22 4.26 -18.80
N ASP A 308 -3.33 4.39 -18.10
CA ASP A 308 -3.32 4.73 -16.67
C ASP A 308 -4.35 3.93 -15.86
N PHE A 309 -4.11 3.91 -14.55
CA PHE A 309 -5.02 3.42 -13.51
C PHE A 309 -5.88 4.59 -13.07
N LEU A 310 -7.15 4.54 -13.41
CA LEU A 310 -8.05 5.68 -13.32
C LEU A 310 -8.96 5.59 -12.11
N LYS A 311 -9.19 6.76 -11.52
CA LYS A 311 -10.24 7.07 -10.54
C LYS A 311 -10.80 8.45 -10.85
N PRO A 312 -11.96 8.85 -10.30
CA PRO A 312 -12.44 10.23 -10.45
C PRO A 312 -11.38 11.25 -10.06
N GLY A 313 -11.15 12.24 -10.94
CA GLY A 313 -10.18 13.32 -10.72
C GLY A 313 -8.70 12.96 -10.91
N LYS A 314 -8.35 11.73 -11.33
CA LYS A 314 -6.95 11.30 -11.49
C LYS A 314 -6.15 12.18 -12.44
N ALA A 315 -6.69 12.49 -13.60
CA ALA A 315 -6.02 13.35 -14.58
C ALA A 315 -5.77 14.76 -14.02
N LYS A 316 -6.73 15.33 -13.30
CA LYS A 316 -6.62 16.65 -12.66
C LYS A 316 -5.55 16.66 -11.55
N GLU A 317 -5.52 15.63 -10.69
CA GLU A 317 -4.46 15.46 -9.68
C GLU A 317 -3.06 15.41 -10.34
N THR A 318 -2.97 14.74 -11.49
CA THR A 318 -1.72 14.64 -12.24
C THR A 318 -1.36 15.96 -12.91
N SER A 319 -2.35 16.68 -13.48
CA SER A 319 -2.16 17.99 -14.12
C SER A 319 -1.55 19.04 -13.20
N ALA A 320 -1.81 18.98 -11.90
CA ALA A 320 -1.23 19.91 -10.92
C ALA A 320 0.31 19.93 -10.91
N LYS A 321 0.96 18.95 -11.53
CA LYS A 321 2.42 18.86 -11.67
C LYS A 321 2.96 19.46 -12.97
N PHE A 322 2.10 19.95 -13.86
CA PHE A 322 2.43 20.34 -15.23
C PHE A 322 1.84 21.69 -15.58
N ASP A 323 2.40 22.36 -16.61
CA ASP A 323 1.91 23.63 -17.14
C ASP A 323 0.77 23.46 -18.17
N PHE A 324 0.13 22.28 -18.20
CA PHE A 324 -0.97 21.98 -19.11
C PHE A 324 -1.96 21.02 -18.46
N GLU A 325 -3.20 21.02 -18.96
CA GLU A 325 -4.24 20.11 -18.47
C GLU A 325 -4.16 18.73 -19.13
N LEU A 326 -4.30 17.71 -18.30
CA LEU A 326 -4.61 16.35 -18.71
C LEU A 326 -6.10 16.10 -18.50
N ASP A 327 -6.65 15.19 -19.28
CA ASP A 327 -7.97 14.61 -19.10
C ASP A 327 -7.89 13.09 -19.19
N GLN A 328 -8.96 12.40 -18.87
CA GLN A 328 -8.98 10.94 -18.79
C GLN A 328 -10.22 10.34 -19.45
N SER A 329 -10.06 9.16 -20.04
CA SER A 329 -11.16 8.37 -20.60
C SER A 329 -11.02 6.91 -20.17
N THR A 330 -12.11 6.36 -19.62
CA THR A 330 -12.16 4.98 -19.10
C THR A 330 -12.40 3.98 -20.23
N VAL A 331 -11.62 2.91 -20.22
CA VAL A 331 -11.72 1.79 -21.17
C VAL A 331 -12.31 0.54 -20.51
N SER A 332 -11.86 0.21 -19.29
CA SER A 332 -12.36 -0.97 -18.57
C SER A 332 -13.54 -0.64 -17.65
N ASP A 333 -14.26 -1.68 -17.21
CA ASP A 333 -15.11 -1.58 -16.03
C ASP A 333 -14.33 -1.14 -14.78
N ILE A 334 -15.06 -0.66 -13.77
CA ILE A 334 -14.54 -0.34 -12.44
C ILE A 334 -14.47 -1.63 -11.62
N TRP A 335 -13.32 -1.91 -11.02
CA TRP A 335 -13.09 -3.12 -10.24
C TRP A 335 -12.50 -2.79 -8.87
N GLN A 336 -13.02 -3.46 -7.85
CA GLN A 336 -12.45 -3.50 -6.51
C GLN A 336 -11.74 -4.84 -6.35
N ASP A 337 -10.42 -4.85 -6.46
CA ASP A 337 -9.60 -6.06 -6.40
C ASP A 337 -9.24 -6.49 -4.97
N ASN A 338 -8.49 -7.57 -4.83
CA ASN A 338 -8.02 -8.08 -3.55
C ASN A 338 -7.07 -7.14 -2.82
N GLY A 339 -6.46 -6.19 -3.52
CA GLY A 339 -5.64 -5.13 -2.93
C GLY A 339 -6.43 -4.07 -2.18
N ALA A 340 -7.75 -3.95 -2.42
CA ALA A 340 -8.60 -2.93 -1.82
C ALA A 340 -8.51 -2.90 -0.29
N GLY A 341 -8.62 -4.06 0.38
CA GLY A 341 -8.53 -4.15 1.83
C GLY A 341 -7.12 -4.19 2.40
N THR A 342 -6.10 -4.44 1.58
CA THR A 342 -4.72 -4.67 2.06
C THR A 342 -3.71 -3.69 1.49
N GLY A 343 -4.08 -2.89 0.49
CA GLY A 343 -3.17 -1.96 -0.18
C GLY A 343 -2.60 -0.85 0.71
N SER A 344 -3.27 -0.54 1.81
CA SER A 344 -2.80 0.42 2.83
C SER A 344 -3.54 0.19 4.13
N MET A 345 -2.82 -0.07 5.22
CA MET A 345 -3.40 -0.39 6.52
C MET A 345 -2.56 0.14 7.67
N LEU A 346 -3.21 0.38 8.82
CA LEU A 346 -2.56 0.62 10.11
C LEU A 346 -2.70 -0.60 11.01
N ALA A 347 -1.58 -1.24 11.33
CA ALA A 347 -1.52 -2.37 12.24
C ALA A 347 -1.18 -1.91 13.66
N VAL A 348 -1.83 -2.52 14.65
CA VAL A 348 -1.45 -2.38 16.07
C VAL A 348 -0.39 -3.42 16.40
N SER A 349 0.70 -2.99 16.99
CA SER A 349 1.78 -3.88 17.41
C SER A 349 1.31 -4.81 18.54
N ARG A 350 1.75 -6.06 18.50
CA ARG A 350 1.56 -6.97 19.62
C ARG A 350 2.28 -6.52 20.89
N THR A 351 3.30 -5.67 20.77
CA THR A 351 4.05 -5.11 21.90
C THR A 351 3.42 -3.84 22.48
N SER A 352 2.29 -3.37 21.91
CA SER A 352 1.53 -2.25 22.47
C SER A 352 1.12 -2.54 23.92
N LYS A 353 1.25 -1.55 24.78
CA LYS A 353 0.99 -1.69 26.22
C LYS A 353 -0.45 -1.33 26.59
N ASN A 354 -1.13 -0.59 25.72
CA ASN A 354 -2.54 -0.23 25.90
C ASN A 354 -3.24 -0.22 24.53
N PRO A 355 -3.54 -1.41 23.97
CA PRO A 355 -4.19 -1.52 22.66
C PRO A 355 -5.60 -0.90 22.63
N GLU A 356 -6.31 -0.87 23.75
CA GLU A 356 -7.62 -0.23 23.87
C GLU A 356 -7.52 1.28 23.58
N ARG A 357 -6.55 1.96 24.21
CA ARG A 357 -6.32 3.39 24.00
C ARG A 357 -5.87 3.68 22.57
N VAL A 358 -5.03 2.81 21.99
CA VAL A 358 -4.57 2.89 20.60
C VAL A 358 -5.75 2.74 19.64
N LEU A 359 -6.64 1.79 19.88
CA LEU A 359 -7.82 1.59 19.04
C LEU A 359 -8.81 2.74 19.15
N ARG A 360 -9.03 3.32 20.32
CA ARG A 360 -9.83 4.55 20.48
C ARG A 360 -9.24 5.73 19.68
N PHE A 361 -7.92 5.86 19.64
CA PHE A 361 -7.26 6.83 18.76
C PHE A 361 -7.52 6.54 17.29
N LEU A 362 -7.42 5.27 16.86
CA LEU A 362 -7.67 4.88 15.48
C LEU A 362 -9.16 5.05 15.09
N GLU A 363 -10.09 4.84 16.02
CA GLU A 363 -11.51 5.18 15.82
C GLU A 363 -11.68 6.68 15.53
N LEU A 364 -11.08 7.53 16.36
CA LEU A 364 -11.12 8.98 16.15
C LEU A 364 -10.45 9.38 14.83
N LEU A 365 -9.31 8.79 14.48
CA LEU A 365 -8.63 9.07 13.21
C LEU A 365 -9.50 8.75 12.00
N ASN A 366 -10.38 7.76 12.10
CA ASN A 366 -11.27 7.33 11.02
C ASN A 366 -12.65 8.01 11.05
N THR A 367 -13.04 8.69 12.15
CA THR A 367 -14.43 9.20 12.32
C THR A 367 -14.49 10.67 12.70
N ASP A 368 -13.39 11.29 13.09
CA ASP A 368 -13.33 12.69 13.54
C ASP A 368 -12.52 13.54 12.54
N ALA A 369 -13.22 14.35 11.76
CA ALA A 369 -12.61 15.20 10.75
C ALA A 369 -11.60 16.21 11.32
N THR A 370 -11.82 16.69 12.55
CA THR A 370 -10.91 17.65 13.21
C THR A 370 -9.56 17.00 13.46
N LEU A 371 -9.55 15.80 14.07
CA LEU A 371 -8.30 15.06 14.32
C LEU A 371 -7.62 14.66 13.01
N SER A 372 -8.39 14.13 12.05
CA SER A 372 -7.85 13.72 10.75
C SER A 372 -7.15 14.89 10.03
N ASN A 373 -7.80 16.05 9.96
CA ASN A 373 -7.25 17.21 9.28
C ASN A 373 -6.07 17.84 10.05
N LEU A 374 -6.11 17.85 11.38
CA LEU A 374 -4.99 18.29 12.21
C LEU A 374 -3.74 17.44 11.98
N ILE A 375 -3.88 16.13 11.87
CA ILE A 375 -2.79 15.21 11.54
C ILE A 375 -2.33 15.40 10.09
N ASN A 376 -3.25 15.53 9.13
CA ASN A 376 -2.92 15.58 7.71
C ASN A 376 -2.37 16.93 7.23
N TYR A 377 -2.87 18.03 7.79
CA TYR A 377 -2.54 19.39 7.32
C TYR A 377 -1.94 20.28 8.40
N GLY A 378 -1.95 19.84 9.67
CA GLY A 378 -1.43 20.64 10.78
C GLY A 378 -2.37 21.74 11.24
N ILE A 379 -1.84 22.91 11.61
CA ILE A 379 -2.51 23.98 12.33
C ILE A 379 -2.97 25.05 11.34
N GLU A 380 -4.27 25.41 11.39
CA GLU A 380 -4.84 26.51 10.60
C GLU A 380 -4.14 27.83 10.90
N GLY A 381 -3.91 28.64 9.87
CA GLY A 381 -3.19 29.91 9.93
C GLY A 381 -1.67 29.78 10.08
N LYS A 382 -1.14 28.56 10.27
CA LYS A 382 0.30 28.28 10.33
C LYS A 382 0.77 27.42 9.17
N HIS A 383 0.09 26.30 8.92
CA HIS A 383 0.49 25.32 7.90
C HIS A 383 -0.42 25.35 6.67
N TYR A 384 -1.64 25.81 6.83
CA TYR A 384 -2.62 26.00 5.77
C TYR A 384 -3.56 27.18 6.11
N THR A 385 -4.30 27.64 5.11
CA THR A 385 -5.36 28.64 5.27
C THR A 385 -6.64 28.10 4.66
N LYS A 386 -7.79 28.29 5.33
CA LYS A 386 -9.10 27.95 4.77
C LYS A 386 -9.52 28.95 3.70
N ILE A 387 -10.00 28.43 2.57
CA ILE A 387 -10.70 29.17 1.53
C ILE A 387 -12.20 29.23 1.85
N ASP A 388 -12.72 28.08 2.31
CA ASP A 388 -14.09 27.89 2.81
C ASP A 388 -14.11 26.78 3.89
N ASP A 389 -15.31 26.35 4.29
CA ASP A 389 -15.45 25.33 5.36
C ASP A 389 -14.77 24.00 5.04
N ASN A 390 -14.66 23.65 3.76
CA ASN A 390 -14.16 22.34 3.31
C ASN A 390 -12.89 22.42 2.45
N THR A 391 -12.46 23.61 2.02
CA THR A 391 -11.36 23.80 1.09
C THR A 391 -10.24 24.62 1.72
N ILE A 392 -9.01 24.17 1.52
CA ILE A 392 -7.80 24.82 2.05
C ILE A 392 -6.79 25.12 0.94
N THR A 393 -5.94 26.11 1.16
CA THR A 393 -4.70 26.31 0.43
C THR A 393 -3.51 26.02 1.33
N ILE A 394 -2.48 25.38 0.78
CA ILE A 394 -1.26 24.99 1.49
C ILE A 394 -0.10 25.75 0.85
N PRO A 395 0.62 26.59 1.59
CA PRO A 395 1.80 27.27 1.06
C PRO A 395 2.89 26.28 0.64
N ASP A 396 3.62 26.57 -0.45
CA ASP A 396 4.71 25.74 -0.96
C ASP A 396 5.84 25.56 0.06
N ASP A 397 6.05 26.54 0.93
CA ASP A 397 7.08 26.58 1.97
C ASP A 397 6.55 26.16 3.35
N THR A 398 5.41 25.49 3.41
CA THR A 398 4.85 25.01 4.69
C THR A 398 5.83 24.10 5.42
N SER A 399 5.98 24.30 6.72
CA SER A 399 6.85 23.48 7.60
C SER A 399 6.24 22.13 7.98
N TYR A 400 4.95 21.93 7.68
CA TYR A 400 4.24 20.65 7.93
C TYR A 400 3.10 20.43 6.98
N THR A 401 3.10 19.27 6.33
CA THR A 401 1.94 18.71 5.62
C THR A 401 2.16 17.23 5.36
N LEU A 402 1.08 16.44 5.41
CA LEU A 402 1.07 15.06 4.91
C LEU A 402 0.42 14.95 3.54
N GLN A 403 0.28 16.05 2.79
CA GLN A 403 -0.23 16.01 1.43
C GLN A 403 0.55 14.99 0.58
N GLY A 404 -0.17 14.13 -0.13
CA GLY A 404 0.41 13.02 -0.89
C GLY A 404 0.67 11.74 -0.07
N TYR A 405 0.51 11.79 1.27
CA TYR A 405 0.63 10.63 2.17
C TYR A 405 -0.68 10.24 2.87
N GLN A 406 -1.77 11.01 2.69
CA GLN A 406 -3.05 10.76 3.36
C GLN A 406 -3.63 9.37 3.08
N TRP A 407 -3.32 8.79 1.93
CA TRP A 407 -3.74 7.44 1.53
C TRP A 407 -3.16 6.32 2.40
N MET A 408 -2.22 6.66 3.30
CA MET A 408 -1.58 5.70 4.20
C MET A 408 -2.28 5.58 5.54
N GLN A 409 -3.27 6.45 5.86
CA GLN A 409 -3.84 6.50 7.21
C GLN A 409 -5.27 7.02 7.25
N GLY A 410 -6.03 6.44 8.19
CA GLY A 410 -7.34 6.96 8.56
C GLY A 410 -8.39 6.86 7.45
N ASN A 411 -9.21 7.88 7.38
CA ASN A 411 -10.30 8.00 6.43
C ASN A 411 -10.10 9.26 5.58
N VAL A 412 -9.67 9.09 4.32
CA VAL A 412 -9.38 10.23 3.43
C VAL A 412 -10.63 11.04 3.05
N PHE A 413 -11.82 10.48 3.23
CA PHE A 413 -13.08 11.19 2.96
C PHE A 413 -13.43 12.24 4.03
N LEU A 414 -12.66 12.31 5.12
CA LEU A 414 -12.75 13.35 6.15
C LEU A 414 -11.81 14.53 5.86
N ASN A 415 -10.92 14.40 4.89
CA ASN A 415 -9.90 15.39 4.62
C ASN A 415 -10.47 16.61 3.91
N TYR A 416 -9.92 17.77 4.21
CA TYR A 416 -10.18 18.98 3.42
C TYR A 416 -9.81 18.75 1.95
N LEU A 417 -10.55 19.39 1.08
CA LEU A 417 -10.14 19.57 -0.31
C LEU A 417 -9.00 20.60 -0.37
N THR A 418 -8.07 20.38 -1.28
CA THR A 418 -7.08 21.42 -1.58
C THR A 418 -7.55 22.30 -2.74
N GLU A 419 -7.04 23.52 -2.81
CA GLU A 419 -7.36 24.47 -3.86
C GLU A 419 -7.26 23.83 -5.26
N GLY A 420 -8.29 24.02 -6.07
CA GLY A 420 -8.38 23.43 -7.40
C GLY A 420 -8.97 22.01 -7.46
N GLU A 421 -9.18 21.32 -6.35
CA GLU A 421 -9.91 20.04 -6.35
C GLU A 421 -11.41 20.28 -6.57
N SER A 422 -12.11 19.26 -7.11
CA SER A 422 -13.55 19.33 -7.34
C SER A 422 -14.32 19.27 -6.02
N PRO A 423 -15.33 20.12 -5.81
CA PRO A 423 -16.16 20.08 -4.61
C PRO A 423 -16.89 18.75 -4.39
N ASP A 424 -17.16 18.00 -5.46
CA ASP A 424 -17.82 16.70 -5.44
C ASP A 424 -16.84 15.51 -5.39
N LYS A 425 -15.53 15.76 -5.21
CA LYS A 425 -14.50 14.72 -5.20
C LYS A 425 -14.82 13.54 -4.27
N VAL A 426 -15.24 13.84 -3.04
CA VAL A 426 -15.53 12.81 -2.04
C VAL A 426 -16.71 11.94 -2.45
N GLU A 427 -17.79 12.58 -2.91
CA GLU A 427 -19.00 11.89 -3.38
C GLU A 427 -18.72 11.07 -4.62
N ALA A 428 -17.96 11.61 -5.57
CA ALA A 428 -17.53 10.90 -6.78
C ALA A 428 -16.69 9.66 -6.46
N LEU A 429 -15.75 9.75 -5.51
CA LEU A 429 -14.93 8.60 -5.08
C LEU A 429 -15.77 7.55 -4.33
N LYS A 430 -16.72 7.95 -3.50
CA LYS A 430 -17.65 7.02 -2.84
C LYS A 430 -18.55 6.31 -3.84
N ALA A 431 -19.11 7.04 -4.81
CA ALA A 431 -19.91 6.46 -5.89
C ALA A 431 -19.08 5.48 -6.72
N PHE A 432 -17.84 5.84 -7.05
CA PHE A 432 -16.89 4.98 -7.76
C PHE A 432 -16.62 3.66 -7.03
N ASN A 433 -16.44 3.71 -5.70
CA ASN A 433 -16.32 2.50 -4.89
C ASN A 433 -17.59 1.65 -4.90
N ALA A 434 -18.77 2.30 -4.83
CA ALA A 434 -20.06 1.60 -4.80
C ALA A 434 -20.45 0.93 -6.12
N GLU A 435 -20.01 1.49 -7.26
CA GLU A 435 -20.25 0.96 -8.61
C GLU A 435 -19.26 -0.17 -8.98
N ALA A 436 -18.20 -0.35 -8.20
CA ALA A 436 -17.16 -1.28 -8.53
C ALA A 436 -17.64 -2.75 -8.49
N LYS A 437 -17.33 -3.47 -9.56
CA LYS A 437 -17.46 -4.93 -9.60
C LYS A 437 -16.40 -5.59 -8.74
N LYS A 438 -16.69 -6.76 -8.22
CA LYS A 438 -15.74 -7.61 -7.49
C LYS A 438 -15.38 -8.82 -8.34
N PRO A 439 -14.09 -9.19 -8.42
CA PRO A 439 -13.70 -10.40 -9.13
C PRO A 439 -14.18 -11.64 -8.37
N ILE A 440 -14.21 -12.78 -9.06
CA ILE A 440 -14.69 -14.05 -8.50
C ILE A 440 -13.87 -14.53 -7.29
N ASP A 441 -12.61 -14.14 -7.25
CA ASP A 441 -11.66 -14.48 -6.19
C ASP A 441 -11.55 -13.40 -5.09
N TYR A 442 -12.50 -12.45 -5.04
CA TYR A 442 -12.49 -11.40 -4.04
C TYR A 442 -12.46 -11.94 -2.61
N GLY A 443 -11.47 -11.51 -1.82
CA GLY A 443 -11.19 -12.01 -0.47
C GLY A 443 -10.30 -13.25 -0.42
N PHE A 444 -9.97 -13.89 -1.55
CA PHE A 444 -9.03 -15.01 -1.59
C PHE A 444 -7.60 -14.56 -1.30
N LYS A 445 -6.90 -15.29 -0.44
CA LYS A 445 -5.48 -15.06 -0.11
C LYS A 445 -4.69 -16.32 -0.35
N PHE A 446 -3.89 -16.31 -1.40
CA PHE A 446 -3.02 -17.45 -1.70
C PHE A 446 -1.92 -17.59 -0.64
N ASP A 447 -1.76 -18.78 -0.07
CA ASP A 447 -0.61 -19.11 0.77
C ASP A 447 0.51 -19.67 -0.10
N ASN A 448 1.53 -18.84 -0.34
CA ASN A 448 2.67 -19.14 -1.19
C ASN A 448 3.81 -19.88 -0.46
N THR A 449 3.71 -20.10 0.84
CA THR A 449 4.80 -20.63 1.68
C THR A 449 5.40 -21.93 1.13
N ALA A 450 4.56 -22.82 0.60
CA ALA A 450 5.02 -24.10 0.07
C ALA A 450 5.71 -24.02 -1.31
N VAL A 451 5.58 -22.89 -2.03
CA VAL A 451 6.00 -22.73 -3.42
C VAL A 451 6.80 -21.42 -3.66
N GLU A 452 7.33 -20.80 -2.61
CA GLU A 452 8.08 -19.56 -2.70
C GLU A 452 9.28 -19.64 -3.64
N ALA A 453 10.00 -20.77 -3.64
CA ALA A 453 11.17 -20.96 -4.48
C ALA A 453 10.80 -21.04 -5.97
N GLU A 454 9.70 -21.71 -6.29
CA GLU A 454 9.17 -21.84 -7.66
C GLU A 454 8.65 -20.49 -8.15
N ILE A 455 7.95 -19.74 -7.30
CA ILE A 455 7.49 -18.38 -7.62
C ILE A 455 8.68 -17.48 -7.92
N ALA A 456 9.72 -17.49 -7.08
CA ALA A 456 10.93 -16.69 -7.29
C ALA A 456 11.65 -17.06 -8.59
N ALA A 457 11.70 -18.35 -8.94
CA ALA A 457 12.26 -18.81 -10.21
C ALA A 457 11.44 -18.29 -11.41
N CYS A 458 10.13 -18.40 -11.37
CA CYS A 458 9.22 -17.88 -12.42
C CYS A 458 9.35 -16.36 -12.57
N GLN A 459 9.41 -15.63 -11.46
CA GLN A 459 9.60 -14.18 -11.44
C GLN A 459 10.94 -13.77 -12.08
N THR A 460 11.99 -14.53 -11.84
CA THR A 460 13.31 -14.30 -12.46
C THR A 460 13.22 -14.41 -13.97
N VAL A 461 12.62 -15.48 -14.50
CA VAL A 461 12.40 -15.68 -15.93
C VAL A 461 11.51 -14.57 -16.52
N LYS A 462 10.40 -14.26 -15.86
CA LYS A 462 9.51 -13.16 -16.26
C LYS A 462 10.28 -11.84 -16.39
N SER A 463 11.09 -11.50 -15.40
CA SER A 463 11.87 -10.25 -15.37
C SER A 463 12.93 -10.19 -16.47
N GLU A 464 13.59 -11.33 -16.77
CA GLU A 464 14.61 -11.44 -17.79
C GLU A 464 14.04 -11.26 -19.20
N TYR A 465 12.92 -11.91 -19.50
CA TYR A 465 12.40 -11.99 -20.88
C TYR A 465 11.24 -11.02 -21.19
N ARG A 466 10.53 -10.51 -20.17
CA ARG A 466 9.33 -9.68 -20.34
C ARG A 466 9.54 -8.52 -21.32
N LYS A 467 10.65 -7.80 -21.18
CA LYS A 467 10.94 -6.64 -22.04
C LYS A 467 11.10 -7.03 -23.52
N GLN A 468 11.75 -8.15 -23.77
CA GLN A 468 11.95 -8.69 -25.12
C GLN A 468 10.63 -9.18 -25.71
N VAL A 469 9.85 -9.93 -24.95
CA VAL A 469 8.55 -10.47 -25.39
C VAL A 469 7.56 -9.35 -25.70
N ILE A 470 7.49 -8.30 -24.90
CA ILE A 470 6.59 -7.16 -25.13
C ILE A 470 6.99 -6.37 -26.38
N MET A 471 8.27 -6.25 -26.67
CA MET A 471 8.75 -5.45 -27.81
C MET A 471 8.88 -6.27 -29.11
N GLY A 472 8.86 -7.58 -29.04
CA GLY A 472 8.97 -8.52 -30.19
C GLY A 472 10.40 -8.87 -30.51
#